data_68bc08cd90a814afaea2adb79211531d
#
_entry.id   68bc08cd90a814afaea2adb79211531d
#
_cell.length_a   1.000
_cell.length_b   1.000
_cell.length_c   1.000
_cell.angle_alpha   90.00
_cell.angle_beta   90.00
_cell.angle_gamma   90.00
#
_symmetry.space_group_name_H-M   'P 1'
#
loop_
_entity.id
_entity.type
_entity.pdbx_description
1 polymer ?
#
loop_
_entity_poly.entity_id
_entity_poly.type
_entity_poly.pdbx_seq_one_letter_code
_entity_poly.pdbx_strand_id
1 'polypeptide(L)'
;MSLRVQGLLRHYGGVKALDGVSFEVPSGQCAALIGPNGAGKSTCFACLAGQQRPGAGEVFWHGQALTALTPGQRLARGVARTFQVAQTFEALTVVQNLQLVRAHARLSWWDRLAAREGAQALAALAQVGLQAQAHAFVGDLPYGAKKRLELAMALAGLPTQGERLLLLDEPAAGLAPAERADMMALVRRVAATGVTVL
;
A
#
# COMPACT_ATOMS: atom_id res chain seq x y z
N MET A 1 -19.70 3.98 -2.30
CA MET A 1 -19.02 3.18 -3.32
C MET A 1 -17.86 2.49 -2.64
N SER A 2 -17.31 1.39 -3.16
CA SER A 2 -16.54 0.43 -2.38
C SER A 2 -15.50 -0.28 -3.25
N LEU A 3 -14.58 -1.00 -2.61
CA LEU A 3 -13.86 -2.11 -3.22
C LEU A 3 -14.84 -3.29 -3.31
N ARG A 4 -15.09 -3.80 -4.51
CA ARG A 4 -15.92 -4.97 -4.74
C ARG A 4 -15.14 -6.04 -5.50
N VAL A 5 -15.13 -7.24 -4.95
CA VAL A 5 -14.49 -8.44 -5.50
C VAL A 5 -15.58 -9.46 -5.82
N GLN A 6 -15.59 -10.00 -7.02
CA GLN A 6 -16.64 -10.91 -7.48
C GLN A 6 -16.03 -12.16 -8.12
N GLY A 7 -16.28 -13.32 -7.52
CA GLY A 7 -15.93 -14.61 -8.07
C GLY A 7 -14.45 -14.81 -8.39
N LEU A 8 -13.54 -14.24 -7.59
CA LEU A 8 -12.12 -14.21 -7.89
C LEU A 8 -11.53 -15.64 -7.82
N LEU A 9 -11.02 -16.11 -8.94
CA LEU A 9 -10.39 -17.43 -9.09
C LEU A 9 -8.91 -17.29 -9.41
N ARG A 10 -8.07 -18.07 -8.75
CA ARG A 10 -6.66 -18.24 -9.13
C ARG A 10 -6.15 -19.62 -8.75
N HIS A 11 -5.71 -20.38 -9.75
CA HIS A 11 -5.14 -21.71 -9.56
C HIS A 11 -3.67 -21.71 -10.00
N TYR A 12 -2.86 -22.52 -9.34
CA TYR A 12 -1.47 -22.81 -9.67
C TYR A 12 -1.31 -24.32 -9.84
N GLY A 13 -1.33 -24.80 -11.08
CA GLY A 13 -1.42 -26.23 -11.34
C GLY A 13 -2.67 -26.83 -10.68
N GLY A 14 -2.49 -27.82 -9.80
CA GLY A 14 -3.59 -28.45 -9.05
C GLY A 14 -4.04 -27.71 -7.79
N VAL A 15 -3.36 -26.61 -7.41
CA VAL A 15 -3.67 -25.86 -6.17
C VAL A 15 -4.63 -24.74 -6.47
N LYS A 16 -5.80 -24.76 -5.82
CA LYS A 16 -6.80 -23.69 -5.88
C LYS A 16 -6.47 -22.63 -4.82
N ALA A 17 -5.65 -21.65 -5.18
CA ALA A 17 -5.27 -20.57 -4.24
C ALA A 17 -6.43 -19.61 -3.97
N LEU A 18 -7.27 -19.33 -4.96
CA LEU A 18 -8.56 -18.62 -4.82
C LEU A 18 -9.61 -19.42 -5.57
N ASP A 19 -10.75 -19.69 -4.94
CA ASP A 19 -11.85 -20.49 -5.49
C ASP A 19 -13.19 -19.77 -5.34
N GLY A 20 -13.43 -18.73 -6.17
CA GLY A 20 -14.69 -18.00 -6.21
C GLY A 20 -14.84 -16.94 -5.10
N VAL A 21 -13.74 -16.34 -4.67
CA VAL A 21 -13.75 -15.36 -3.56
C VAL A 21 -14.52 -14.10 -3.94
N SER A 22 -15.51 -13.73 -3.11
CA SER A 22 -16.32 -12.51 -3.28
C SER A 22 -16.47 -11.79 -1.95
N PHE A 23 -16.27 -10.48 -1.95
CA PHE A 23 -16.48 -9.60 -0.80
C PHE A 23 -16.57 -8.15 -1.23
N GLU A 24 -17.00 -7.31 -0.30
CA GLU A 24 -17.07 -5.87 -0.47
C GLU A 24 -16.49 -5.14 0.75
N VAL A 25 -15.74 -4.05 0.50
CA VAL A 25 -15.24 -3.15 1.55
C VAL A 25 -15.79 -1.75 1.24
N PRO A 26 -16.65 -1.19 2.09
CA PRO A 26 -17.15 0.16 1.93
C PRO A 26 -16.02 1.20 1.97
N SER A 27 -16.19 2.29 1.24
CA SER A 27 -15.24 3.39 1.19
C SER A 27 -15.00 3.99 2.58
N GLY A 28 -13.75 4.32 2.89
CA GLY A 28 -13.36 4.90 4.17
C GLY A 28 -13.33 3.92 5.35
N GLN A 29 -13.61 2.64 5.12
CA GLN A 29 -13.53 1.63 6.17
C GLN A 29 -12.17 0.92 6.21
N CYS A 30 -11.85 0.41 7.40
CA CYS A 30 -10.73 -0.50 7.62
C CYS A 30 -11.29 -1.92 7.78
N ALA A 31 -10.95 -2.81 6.85
CA ALA A 31 -11.33 -4.22 6.86
C ALA A 31 -10.10 -5.11 6.99
N ALA A 32 -10.28 -6.36 7.40
CA ALA A 32 -9.22 -7.34 7.49
C ALA A 32 -9.59 -8.64 6.78
N LEU A 33 -8.66 -9.13 5.94
CA LEU A 33 -8.75 -10.46 5.36
C LEU A 33 -8.02 -11.45 6.27
N ILE A 34 -8.77 -12.29 6.97
CA ILE A 34 -8.25 -13.27 7.93
C ILE A 34 -8.39 -14.69 7.42
N GLY A 35 -7.44 -15.54 7.79
CA GLY A 35 -7.42 -16.95 7.43
C GLY A 35 -6.06 -17.59 7.76
N PRO A 36 -5.98 -18.92 7.78
CA PRO A 36 -4.74 -19.64 8.07
C PRO A 36 -3.66 -19.37 6.99
N ASN A 37 -2.43 -19.82 7.27
CA ASN A 37 -1.37 -19.79 6.27
C ASN A 37 -1.76 -20.71 5.09
N GLY A 38 -1.49 -20.26 3.87
CA GLY A 38 -1.90 -20.97 2.66
C GLY A 38 -3.35 -20.73 2.20
N ALA A 39 -4.17 -19.97 2.95
CA ALA A 39 -5.57 -19.68 2.58
C ALA A 39 -5.72 -18.73 1.37
N GLY A 40 -4.65 -18.37 0.67
CA GLY A 40 -4.70 -17.53 -0.52
C GLY A 40 -4.71 -16.02 -0.26
N LYS A 41 -4.51 -15.57 0.99
CA LYS A 41 -4.52 -14.13 1.32
C LYS A 41 -3.58 -13.30 0.44
N SER A 42 -2.29 -13.66 0.38
CA SER A 42 -1.29 -12.93 -0.43
C SER A 42 -1.60 -13.02 -1.93
N THR A 43 -2.18 -14.14 -2.41
CA THR A 43 -2.66 -14.27 -3.78
C THR A 43 -3.82 -13.31 -4.05
N CYS A 44 -4.77 -13.18 -3.12
CA CYS A 44 -5.85 -12.22 -3.21
C CYS A 44 -5.30 -10.78 -3.27
N PHE A 45 -4.41 -10.40 -2.36
CA PHE A 45 -3.74 -9.09 -2.39
C PHE A 45 -2.98 -8.84 -3.70
N ALA A 46 -2.27 -9.85 -4.22
CA ALA A 46 -1.58 -9.75 -5.51
C ALA A 46 -2.55 -9.51 -6.68
N CYS A 47 -3.72 -10.16 -6.68
CA CYS A 47 -4.77 -9.93 -7.65
C CYS A 47 -5.40 -8.54 -7.49
N LEU A 48 -5.67 -8.09 -6.26
CA LEU A 48 -6.21 -6.75 -5.98
C LEU A 48 -5.24 -5.64 -6.39
N ALA A 49 -3.94 -5.84 -6.20
CA ALA A 49 -2.90 -4.88 -6.58
C ALA A 49 -2.53 -4.91 -8.08
N GLY A 50 -3.02 -5.90 -8.84
CA GLY A 50 -2.71 -6.06 -10.26
C GLY A 50 -1.34 -6.69 -10.56
N GLN A 51 -0.67 -7.22 -9.55
CA GLN A 51 0.59 -7.96 -9.71
C GLN A 51 0.37 -9.35 -10.31
N GLN A 52 -0.81 -9.89 -10.08
CA GLN A 52 -1.25 -11.15 -10.68
C GLN A 52 -2.61 -10.97 -11.34
N ARG A 53 -2.79 -11.58 -12.48
CA ARG A 53 -4.07 -11.62 -13.16
C ARG A 53 -4.88 -12.80 -12.61
N PRO A 54 -6.13 -12.60 -12.16
CA PRO A 54 -6.97 -13.72 -11.77
C PRO A 54 -7.27 -14.61 -13.00
N GLY A 55 -7.57 -15.88 -12.77
CA GLY A 55 -8.02 -16.81 -13.80
C GLY A 55 -9.46 -16.54 -14.23
N ALA A 56 -10.29 -16.08 -13.29
CA ALA A 56 -11.65 -15.59 -13.51
C ALA A 56 -12.05 -14.65 -12.38
N GLY A 57 -13.21 -14.02 -12.52
CA GLY A 57 -13.73 -13.03 -11.58
C GLY A 57 -13.22 -11.62 -11.84
N GLU A 58 -13.77 -10.66 -11.10
CA GLU A 58 -13.55 -9.25 -11.34
C GLU A 58 -13.29 -8.48 -10.05
N VAL A 59 -12.51 -7.42 -10.18
CA VAL A 59 -12.20 -6.46 -9.11
C VAL A 59 -12.66 -5.10 -9.57
N PHE A 60 -13.45 -4.41 -8.72
CA PHE A 60 -13.94 -3.07 -8.97
C PHE A 60 -13.52 -2.13 -7.83
N TRP A 61 -13.13 -0.92 -8.18
CA TRP A 61 -12.93 0.18 -7.27
C TRP A 61 -13.78 1.35 -7.68
N HIS A 62 -14.72 1.77 -6.82
CA HIS A 62 -15.71 2.81 -7.13
C HIS A 62 -16.46 2.59 -8.45
N GLY A 63 -16.84 1.34 -8.73
CA GLY A 63 -17.57 0.96 -9.94
C GLY A 63 -16.68 0.82 -11.19
N GLN A 64 -15.40 1.17 -11.12
CA GLN A 64 -14.47 1.00 -12.23
C GLN A 64 -13.80 -0.38 -12.16
N ALA A 65 -13.81 -1.12 -13.25
CA ALA A 65 -13.13 -2.41 -13.32
C ALA A 65 -11.60 -2.23 -13.28
N LEU A 66 -10.96 -2.94 -12.36
CA LEU A 66 -9.51 -2.91 -12.19
C LEU A 66 -8.82 -4.15 -12.78
N THR A 67 -9.55 -5.22 -13.08
CA THR A 67 -9.01 -6.56 -13.35
C THR A 67 -7.95 -6.58 -14.44
N ALA A 68 -8.13 -5.82 -15.52
CA ALA A 68 -7.19 -5.75 -16.64
C ALA A 68 -6.06 -4.73 -16.45
N LEU A 69 -6.10 -3.91 -15.38
CA LEU A 69 -5.16 -2.81 -15.17
C LEU A 69 -3.86 -3.29 -14.53
N THR A 70 -2.76 -2.70 -14.97
CA THR A 70 -1.43 -2.87 -14.35
C THR A 70 -1.37 -2.21 -12.97
N PRO A 71 -0.38 -2.57 -12.11
CA PRO A 71 -0.21 -1.92 -10.81
C PRO A 71 -0.10 -0.40 -10.88
N GLY A 72 0.67 0.13 -11.85
CA GLY A 72 0.80 1.58 -12.04
C GLY A 72 -0.51 2.26 -12.44
N GLN A 73 -1.32 1.61 -13.29
CA GLN A 73 -2.64 2.12 -13.65
C GLN A 73 -3.63 2.08 -12.48
N ARG A 74 -3.51 1.08 -11.57
CA ARG A 74 -4.30 1.02 -10.33
C ARG A 74 -3.86 2.08 -9.34
N LEU A 75 -2.56 2.32 -9.21
CA LEU A 75 -2.03 3.41 -8.38
C LEU A 75 -2.59 4.77 -8.83
N ALA A 76 -2.60 5.03 -10.14
CA ALA A 76 -3.21 6.25 -10.70
C ALA A 76 -4.72 6.37 -10.42
N ARG A 77 -5.39 5.26 -10.10
CA ARG A 77 -6.81 5.20 -9.69
C ARG A 77 -7.00 5.16 -8.16
N GLY A 78 -5.94 5.43 -7.42
CA GLY A 78 -6.01 5.52 -5.97
C GLY A 78 -5.86 4.18 -5.24
N VAL A 79 -5.30 3.14 -5.86
CA VAL A 79 -5.04 1.84 -5.21
C VAL A 79 -3.55 1.63 -5.04
N ALA A 80 -3.07 1.67 -3.78
CA ALA A 80 -1.69 1.36 -3.42
C ALA A 80 -1.61 0.06 -2.60
N ARG A 81 -0.42 -0.55 -2.58
CA ARG A 81 -0.12 -1.75 -1.77
C ARG A 81 1.21 -1.59 -1.06
N THR A 82 1.30 -2.08 0.19
CA THR A 82 2.57 -2.42 0.83
C THR A 82 2.89 -3.90 0.64
N PHE A 83 4.12 -4.30 0.96
CA PHE A 83 4.59 -5.67 0.81
C PHE A 83 4.88 -6.30 2.18
N GLN A 84 4.89 -7.62 2.24
CA GLN A 84 5.23 -8.36 3.45
C GLN A 84 6.66 -8.03 3.93
N VAL A 85 7.61 -7.92 3.00
CA VAL A 85 8.96 -7.40 3.26
C VAL A 85 9.04 -5.97 2.77
N ALA A 86 9.50 -5.05 3.60
CA ALA A 86 9.57 -3.63 3.28
C ALA A 86 10.40 -3.38 2.00
N GLN A 87 9.76 -2.77 1.02
CA GLN A 87 10.38 -2.42 -0.28
C GLN A 87 10.85 -0.97 -0.22
N THR A 88 12.08 -0.79 0.24
CA THR A 88 12.72 0.53 0.37
C THR A 88 14.09 0.54 -0.28
N PHE A 89 14.56 1.71 -0.67
CA PHE A 89 15.89 1.90 -1.25
C PHE A 89 16.89 2.20 -0.13
N GLU A 90 17.61 1.16 0.31
CA GLU A 90 18.50 1.23 1.48
C GLU A 90 19.67 2.20 1.31
N ALA A 91 20.15 2.38 0.08
CA ALA A 91 21.21 3.32 -0.26
C ALA A 91 20.77 4.80 -0.30
N LEU A 92 19.49 5.07 -0.15
CA LEU A 92 18.93 6.42 -0.12
C LEU A 92 18.53 6.80 1.31
N THR A 93 18.45 8.09 1.57
CA THR A 93 17.90 8.59 2.83
C THR A 93 16.38 8.40 2.86
N VAL A 94 15.80 8.49 4.07
CA VAL A 94 14.35 8.38 4.29
C VAL A 94 13.58 9.39 3.45
N VAL A 95 14.01 10.65 3.44
CA VAL A 95 13.36 11.69 2.64
C VAL A 95 13.51 11.45 1.14
N GLN A 96 14.67 10.97 0.68
CA GLN A 96 14.90 10.65 -0.73
C GLN A 96 14.00 9.50 -1.22
N ASN A 97 13.73 8.49 -0.39
CA ASN A 97 12.77 7.43 -0.73
C ASN A 97 11.38 7.99 -1.04
N LEU A 98 10.89 8.93 -0.21
CA LEU A 98 9.61 9.59 -0.46
C LEU A 98 9.61 10.49 -1.68
N GLN A 99 10.69 11.25 -1.90
CA GLN A 99 10.85 12.10 -3.08
C GLN A 99 10.81 11.29 -4.36
N LEU A 100 11.46 10.12 -4.39
CA LEU A 100 11.48 9.23 -5.55
C LEU A 100 10.07 8.75 -5.94
N VAL A 101 9.26 8.34 -4.96
CA VAL A 101 7.87 7.91 -5.21
C VAL A 101 7.04 9.07 -5.76
N ARG A 102 7.19 10.26 -5.20
CA ARG A 102 6.44 11.46 -5.64
C ARG A 102 6.85 11.94 -7.02
N ALA A 103 8.14 11.89 -7.35
CA ALA A 103 8.64 12.23 -8.68
C ALA A 103 8.08 11.29 -9.76
N HIS A 104 7.93 9.99 -9.44
CA HIS A 104 7.34 9.02 -10.36
C HIS A 104 5.83 9.22 -10.54
N ALA A 105 5.12 9.63 -9.51
CA ALA A 105 3.68 9.92 -9.59
C ALA A 105 3.35 11.20 -10.37
N ARG A 106 4.31 12.11 -10.54
CA ARG A 106 4.20 13.34 -11.32
C ARG A 106 5.06 13.22 -12.57
N LEU A 107 4.53 12.82 -13.68
CA LEU A 107 5.18 12.59 -15.00
C LEU A 107 5.98 13.78 -15.59
N SER A 108 6.56 14.68 -14.81
CA SER A 108 7.40 15.80 -15.29
C SER A 108 8.86 15.61 -14.85
N TRP A 109 9.71 15.19 -15.78
CA TRP A 109 11.18 15.04 -15.64
C TRP A 109 11.90 16.35 -15.29
N TRP A 110 11.26 17.49 -15.52
CA TRP A 110 11.88 18.81 -15.49
C TRP A 110 11.54 19.65 -14.25
N ASP A 111 10.55 19.25 -13.45
CA ASP A 111 10.31 19.90 -12.17
C ASP A 111 11.38 19.45 -11.17
N ARG A 112 12.33 20.34 -10.97
CA ARG A 112 13.45 20.16 -10.05
C ARG A 112 12.97 19.59 -8.73
N LEU A 113 13.64 18.53 -8.27
CA LEU A 113 13.57 17.91 -6.93
C LEU A 113 13.85 18.91 -5.77
N ALA A 114 13.56 20.19 -5.94
CA ALA A 114 13.95 21.27 -5.07
C ALA A 114 12.86 21.61 -4.05
N ALA A 115 13.28 21.95 -2.90
CA ALA A 115 12.65 22.65 -1.76
C ALA A 115 11.14 22.42 -1.46
N ARG A 116 10.24 22.50 -2.45
CA ARG A 116 8.79 22.31 -2.26
C ARG A 116 8.41 20.84 -2.01
N GLU A 117 9.12 19.89 -2.64
CA GLU A 117 8.93 18.46 -2.42
C GLU A 117 9.53 18.02 -1.09
N GLY A 118 10.58 18.69 -0.61
CA GLY A 118 11.16 18.46 0.70
C GLY A 118 10.18 18.72 1.84
N ALA A 119 9.47 19.85 1.83
CA ALA A 119 8.50 20.18 2.87
C ALA A 119 7.32 19.19 2.92
N GLN A 120 6.82 18.76 1.75
CA GLN A 120 5.74 17.78 1.67
C GLN A 120 6.19 16.36 2.07
N ALA A 121 7.42 15.98 1.72
CA ALA A 121 8.01 14.71 2.15
C ALA A 121 8.20 14.71 3.68
N LEU A 122 8.71 15.80 4.25
CA LEU A 122 8.85 15.93 5.71
C LEU A 122 7.50 15.88 6.44
N ALA A 123 6.46 16.50 5.89
CA ALA A 123 5.10 16.40 6.43
C ALA A 123 4.56 14.96 6.39
N ALA A 124 4.81 14.22 5.31
CA ALA A 124 4.44 12.81 5.22
C ALA A 124 5.23 11.94 6.22
N LEU A 125 6.52 12.22 6.42
CA LEU A 125 7.34 11.55 7.43
C LEU A 125 6.85 11.84 8.86
N ALA A 126 6.39 13.06 9.13
CA ALA A 126 5.81 13.39 10.43
C ALA A 126 4.56 12.54 10.74
N GLN A 127 3.72 12.25 9.74
CA GLN A 127 2.54 11.42 9.92
C GLN A 127 2.87 9.99 10.38
N VAL A 128 4.02 9.46 9.98
CA VAL A 128 4.48 8.11 10.35
C VAL A 128 5.54 8.11 11.46
N GLY A 129 5.86 9.28 12.03
CA GLY A 129 6.82 9.42 13.12
C GLY A 129 8.29 9.23 12.71
N LEU A 130 8.65 9.58 11.47
CA LEU A 130 10.00 9.45 10.91
C LEU A 130 10.67 10.79 10.59
N GLN A 131 10.09 11.91 11.00
CA GLN A 131 10.61 13.24 10.67
C GLN A 131 12.04 13.46 11.20
N ALA A 132 12.33 13.03 12.42
CA ALA A 132 13.66 13.14 13.01
C ALA A 132 14.74 12.31 12.28
N GLN A 133 14.34 11.28 11.55
CA GLN A 133 15.20 10.37 10.80
C GLN A 133 15.22 10.68 9.29
N ALA A 134 14.68 11.84 8.87
CA ALA A 134 14.51 12.19 7.45
C ALA A 134 15.80 12.08 6.63
N HIS A 135 16.93 12.42 7.23
CA HIS A 135 18.25 12.42 6.57
C HIS A 135 19.11 11.17 6.88
N ALA A 136 18.61 10.24 7.70
CA ALA A 136 19.28 8.97 7.92
C ALA A 136 19.20 8.07 6.68
N PHE A 137 20.20 7.25 6.41
CA PHE A 137 20.12 6.21 5.39
C PHE A 137 19.14 5.12 5.83
N VAL A 138 18.34 4.63 4.88
CA VAL A 138 17.34 3.61 5.18
C VAL A 138 18.00 2.29 5.61
N GLY A 139 19.22 1.99 5.08
CA GLY A 139 19.99 0.83 5.51
C GLY A 139 20.21 0.76 7.04
N ASP A 140 20.39 1.91 7.68
CA ASP A 140 20.68 2.04 9.12
C ASP A 140 19.43 2.01 10.01
N LEU A 141 18.23 2.01 9.42
CA LEU A 141 16.98 2.06 10.18
C LEU A 141 16.63 0.68 10.79
N PRO A 142 16.06 0.67 12.00
CA PRO A 142 15.37 -0.51 12.52
C PRO A 142 14.24 -0.96 11.60
N TYR A 143 13.94 -2.25 11.61
CA TYR A 143 12.92 -2.84 10.72
C TYR A 143 11.54 -2.18 10.86
N GLY A 144 11.12 -1.84 12.09
CA GLY A 144 9.86 -1.14 12.32
C GLY A 144 9.82 0.27 11.69
N ALA A 145 10.96 0.96 11.62
CA ALA A 145 11.05 2.24 10.91
C ALA A 145 10.98 2.06 9.39
N LYS A 146 11.62 1.00 8.84
CA LYS A 146 11.49 0.65 7.40
C LYS A 146 10.04 0.35 7.02
N LYS A 147 9.29 -0.37 7.88
CA LYS A 147 7.85 -0.63 7.68
C LYS A 147 7.01 0.65 7.71
N ARG A 148 7.31 1.59 8.61
CA ARG A 148 6.64 2.90 8.64
C ARG A 148 6.96 3.75 7.41
N LEU A 149 8.20 3.69 6.92
CA LEU A 149 8.60 4.36 5.69
C LEU A 149 7.86 3.79 4.48
N GLU A 150 7.75 2.46 4.37
CA GLU A 150 6.99 1.80 3.30
C GLU A 150 5.53 2.26 3.27
N LEU A 151 4.89 2.35 4.44
CA LEU A 151 3.52 2.88 4.54
C LEU A 151 3.45 4.34 4.06
N ALA A 152 4.42 5.18 4.45
CA ALA A 152 4.50 6.57 3.99
C ALA A 152 4.69 6.66 2.47
N MET A 153 5.53 5.80 1.89
CA MET A 153 5.74 5.72 0.44
C MET A 153 4.47 5.31 -0.29
N ALA A 154 3.76 4.29 0.20
CA ALA A 154 2.49 3.86 -0.39
C ALA A 154 1.45 4.99 -0.36
N LEU A 155 1.32 5.71 0.75
CA LEU A 155 0.42 6.87 0.87
C LEU A 155 0.84 8.04 -0.03
N ALA A 156 2.15 8.31 -0.13
CA ALA A 156 2.68 9.40 -0.96
C ALA A 156 2.50 9.15 -2.46
N GLY A 157 2.42 7.89 -2.89
CA GLY A 157 2.13 7.49 -4.26
C GLY A 157 0.65 7.61 -4.65
N LEU A 158 -0.26 7.67 -3.67
CA LEU A 158 -1.70 7.82 -3.92
C LEU A 158 -2.03 9.24 -4.40
N PRO A 159 -3.08 9.41 -5.22
CA PRO A 159 -3.60 10.72 -5.58
C PRO A 159 -3.97 11.54 -4.34
N THR A 160 -3.75 12.86 -4.40
CA THR A 160 -4.10 13.77 -3.30
C THR A 160 -5.60 14.02 -3.19
N GLN A 161 -6.33 13.79 -4.26
CA GLN A 161 -7.78 13.93 -4.35
C GLN A 161 -8.42 12.64 -4.85
N GLY A 162 -9.67 12.44 -4.50
CA GLY A 162 -10.43 11.24 -4.88
C GLY A 162 -10.33 10.13 -3.83
N GLU A 163 -10.90 9.00 -4.18
CA GLU A 163 -10.99 7.84 -3.30
C GLU A 163 -9.67 7.06 -3.27
N ARG A 164 -9.26 6.65 -2.09
CA ARG A 164 -7.95 6.02 -1.85
C ARG A 164 -8.14 4.67 -1.18
N LEU A 165 -7.51 3.64 -1.74
CA LEU A 165 -7.45 2.28 -1.20
C LEU A 165 -6.00 1.91 -0.91
N LEU A 166 -5.75 1.50 0.31
CA LEU A 166 -4.47 1.00 0.78
C LEU A 166 -4.59 -0.50 1.11
N LEU A 167 -3.85 -1.31 0.38
CA LEU A 167 -3.75 -2.74 0.58
C LEU A 167 -2.52 -3.04 1.44
N LEU A 168 -2.72 -3.55 2.67
CA LEU A 168 -1.67 -3.84 3.64
C LEU A 168 -1.49 -5.34 3.80
N ASP A 169 -0.40 -5.90 3.29
CA ASP A 169 -0.08 -7.31 3.43
C ASP A 169 0.79 -7.51 4.69
N GLU A 170 0.18 -7.97 5.77
CA GLU A 170 0.80 -8.23 7.07
C GLU A 170 1.68 -7.05 7.59
N PRO A 171 1.14 -5.83 7.74
CA PRO A 171 1.93 -4.63 8.04
C PRO A 171 2.69 -4.69 9.36
N ALA A 172 2.26 -5.55 10.29
CA ALA A 172 2.86 -5.73 11.61
C ALA A 172 3.68 -7.03 11.74
N ALA A 173 3.88 -7.79 10.66
CA ALA A 173 4.69 -9.00 10.69
C ALA A 173 6.17 -8.67 10.99
N GLY A 174 6.81 -9.48 11.83
CA GLY A 174 8.20 -9.31 12.22
C GLY A 174 8.48 -8.20 13.24
N LEU A 175 7.47 -7.45 13.67
CA LEU A 175 7.60 -6.39 14.66
C LEU A 175 7.49 -6.92 16.11
N ALA A 176 8.19 -6.28 17.04
CA ALA A 176 8.01 -6.52 18.48
C ALA A 176 6.58 -6.13 18.93
N PRO A 177 6.06 -6.67 20.05
CA PRO A 177 4.68 -6.43 20.48
C PRO A 177 4.29 -4.95 20.59
N ALA A 178 5.15 -4.11 21.15
CA ALA A 178 4.92 -2.67 21.26
C ALA A 178 4.86 -2.00 19.88
N GLU A 179 5.81 -2.32 18.99
CA GLU A 179 5.85 -1.79 17.61
C GLU A 179 4.63 -2.22 16.79
N ARG A 180 4.07 -3.43 17.03
CA ARG A 180 2.82 -3.88 16.39
C ARG A 180 1.65 -2.99 16.78
N ALA A 181 1.54 -2.67 18.08
CA ALA A 181 0.48 -1.79 18.57
C ALA A 181 0.58 -0.39 17.93
N ASP A 182 1.79 0.17 17.86
CA ASP A 182 2.06 1.46 17.23
C ASP A 182 1.74 1.45 15.74
N MET A 183 2.13 0.38 15.02
CA MET A 183 1.83 0.24 13.59
C MET A 183 0.32 0.16 13.36
N MET A 184 -0.41 -0.62 14.17
CA MET A 184 -1.86 -0.71 14.04
C MET A 184 -2.57 0.58 14.41
N ALA A 185 -2.06 1.33 15.40
CA ALA A 185 -2.54 2.67 15.72
C ALA A 185 -2.31 3.64 14.55
N LEU A 186 -1.15 3.55 13.89
CA LEU A 186 -0.85 4.33 12.68
C LEU A 186 -1.82 4.00 11.54
N VAL A 187 -2.07 2.72 11.27
CA VAL A 187 -3.03 2.27 10.23
C VAL A 187 -4.43 2.84 10.51
N ARG A 188 -4.89 2.80 11.78
CA ARG A 188 -6.18 3.38 12.17
C ARG A 188 -6.24 4.89 11.93
N ARG A 189 -5.16 5.62 12.25
CA ARG A 189 -5.07 7.07 11.95
C ARG A 189 -5.16 7.33 10.45
N VAL A 190 -4.50 6.52 9.63
CA VAL A 190 -4.60 6.63 8.16
C VAL A 190 -6.03 6.38 7.69
N ALA A 191 -6.69 5.33 8.19
CA ALA A 191 -8.09 5.05 7.85
C ALA A 191 -9.02 6.21 8.26
N ALA A 192 -8.78 6.84 9.42
CA ALA A 192 -9.56 7.98 9.90
C ALA A 192 -9.44 9.23 8.99
N THR A 193 -8.45 9.29 8.09
CA THR A 193 -8.38 10.34 7.04
C THR A 193 -9.24 10.05 5.81
N GLY A 194 -10.09 9.02 5.86
CA GLY A 194 -10.97 8.61 4.75
C GLY A 194 -10.30 7.65 3.75
N VAL A 195 -9.10 7.16 4.01
CA VAL A 195 -8.47 6.10 3.22
C VAL A 195 -9.15 4.77 3.54
N THR A 196 -9.62 4.05 2.52
CA THR A 196 -10.07 2.67 2.69
C THR A 196 -8.87 1.77 2.89
N VAL A 197 -8.90 0.88 3.89
CA VAL A 197 -7.78 -0.01 4.22
C VAL A 197 -8.25 -1.46 4.23
N LEU A 198 -7.49 -2.33 3.58
CA LEU A 198 -7.66 -3.79 3.61
C LEU A 198 -6.33 -4.45 3.97
#